data_96c60f681a8d210e50c504959ea9551c
#
_entry.id   96c60f681a8d210e50c504959ea9551c
#
_cell.length_a   1.000
_cell.length_b   1.000
_cell.length_c   1.000
_cell.angle_alpha   90.00
_cell.angle_beta   90.00
_cell.angle_gamma   90.00
#
_symmetry.space_group_name_H-M   'P 1'
#
loop_
_entity.id
_entity.type
_entity.pdbx_description
1 polymer ?
#
loop_
_entity_poly.entity_id
_entity_poly.type
_entity_poly.pdbx_seq_one_letter_code
_entity_poly.pdbx_strand_id
1 'polypeptide(L)'
;MESFLQFDHLEKRYGNRDVLKNITFSVKKGEFIAIVGKSGCGKSTLLRLLSGLEKPSGGRILIDGKPLGSLNSKSCMVFQDGRLLPWKRVIDNVVLGLDGDHKKEAIEVLKHVGLENYTDEWPGKLSGGQKQRVALARALMHQPELLLLDEPLGALDALTRLEMQNLIEEIRRLNSFTALLVTHDVEEAVALADRVVLLSDGVIAEDVPVKLPRPRQRDRESFAALVNKIRNRIMGGPVQAPPKQANSFSDSRSVYPLPGTH
;
A
#
# COMPACT_ATOMS: atom_id res chain seq x y z
N MET A 1 -15.53 -11.11 -9.87
CA MET A 1 -15.12 -11.02 -8.45
C MET A 1 -15.57 -9.67 -7.94
N GLU A 2 -16.38 -9.65 -6.91
CA GLU A 2 -16.89 -8.41 -6.32
C GLU A 2 -15.74 -7.61 -5.70
N SER A 3 -15.80 -6.28 -5.87
CA SER A 3 -14.81 -5.40 -5.27
C SER A 3 -15.15 -5.18 -3.79
N PHE A 4 -14.16 -5.34 -2.90
CA PHE A 4 -14.29 -5.10 -1.48
C PHE A 4 -14.42 -3.61 -1.16
N LEU A 5 -13.60 -2.79 -1.81
CA LEU A 5 -13.55 -1.35 -1.63
C LEU A 5 -13.71 -0.65 -2.98
N GLN A 6 -14.55 0.38 -3.03
CA GLN A 6 -14.77 1.19 -4.23
C GLN A 6 -14.73 2.68 -3.87
N PHE A 7 -14.01 3.43 -4.68
CA PHE A 7 -14.06 4.88 -4.70
C PHE A 7 -14.87 5.30 -5.93
N ASP A 8 -15.98 5.98 -5.69
CA ASP A 8 -16.94 6.36 -6.73
C ASP A 8 -16.98 7.89 -6.83
N HIS A 9 -16.26 8.44 -7.80
CA HIS A 9 -16.10 9.88 -8.02
C HIS A 9 -15.74 10.67 -6.77
N LEU A 10 -14.84 10.10 -5.93
CA LEU A 10 -14.49 10.66 -4.63
C LEU A 10 -13.78 12.00 -4.78
N GLU A 11 -14.26 13.01 -4.04
CA GLU A 11 -13.69 14.35 -3.98
C GLU A 11 -13.44 14.79 -2.55
N LYS A 12 -12.37 15.56 -2.36
CA LYS A 12 -12.10 16.24 -1.09
C LYS A 12 -11.55 17.63 -1.32
N ARG A 13 -12.19 18.60 -0.66
CA ARG A 13 -11.84 20.01 -0.67
C ARG A 13 -11.61 20.51 0.75
N TYR A 14 -10.64 21.38 0.93
CA TYR A 14 -10.41 22.15 2.14
C TYR A 14 -10.43 23.64 1.79
N GLY A 15 -11.49 24.34 2.20
CA GLY A 15 -11.73 25.70 1.75
C GLY A 15 -11.79 25.76 0.22
N ASN A 16 -10.89 26.54 -0.39
CA ASN A 16 -10.81 26.71 -1.85
C ASN A 16 -9.82 25.75 -2.52
N ARG A 17 -9.21 24.82 -1.78
CA ARG A 17 -8.21 23.89 -2.31
C ARG A 17 -8.82 22.52 -2.55
N ASP A 18 -8.88 22.09 -3.82
CA ASP A 18 -9.21 20.73 -4.19
C ASP A 18 -7.99 19.83 -3.95
N VAL A 19 -8.13 18.84 -3.08
CA VAL A 19 -7.06 17.89 -2.71
C VAL A 19 -7.23 16.56 -3.40
N LEU A 20 -8.48 16.07 -3.52
CA LEU A 20 -8.82 14.90 -4.32
C LEU A 20 -9.90 15.29 -5.32
N LYS A 21 -9.74 14.86 -6.57
CA LYS A 21 -10.56 15.26 -7.70
C LYS A 21 -11.00 14.02 -8.46
N ASN A 22 -12.28 13.66 -8.33
CA ASN A 22 -12.89 12.57 -9.10
C ASN A 22 -12.11 11.24 -9.02
N ILE A 23 -11.72 10.81 -7.81
CA ILE A 23 -11.02 9.54 -7.61
C ILE A 23 -11.99 8.39 -7.83
N THR A 24 -11.70 7.55 -8.82
CA THR A 24 -12.51 6.36 -9.15
C THR A 24 -11.59 5.17 -9.35
N PHE A 25 -11.63 4.20 -8.45
CA PHE A 25 -10.98 2.90 -8.58
C PHE A 25 -11.55 1.90 -7.57
N SER A 26 -11.19 0.63 -7.73
CA SER A 26 -11.66 -0.43 -6.84
C SER A 26 -10.51 -1.33 -6.37
N VAL A 27 -10.72 -1.95 -5.22
CA VAL A 27 -9.79 -2.87 -4.55
C VAL A 27 -10.50 -4.18 -4.26
N LYS A 28 -9.89 -5.30 -4.59
CA LYS A 28 -10.41 -6.63 -4.31
C LYS A 28 -10.14 -7.03 -2.87
N LYS A 29 -10.94 -7.93 -2.31
CA LYS A 29 -10.68 -8.50 -0.99
C LYS A 29 -9.34 -9.24 -0.98
N GLY A 30 -8.52 -8.99 0.06
CA GLY A 30 -7.18 -9.57 0.19
C GLY A 30 -6.10 -8.95 -0.70
N GLU A 31 -6.43 -7.93 -1.49
CA GLU A 31 -5.47 -7.21 -2.32
C GLU A 31 -4.64 -6.23 -1.49
N PHE A 32 -3.35 -6.16 -1.76
CA PHE A 32 -2.45 -5.17 -1.15
C PHE A 32 -2.15 -4.08 -2.20
N ILE A 33 -2.62 -2.86 -1.97
CA ILE A 33 -2.40 -1.71 -2.85
C ILE A 33 -1.45 -0.72 -2.21
N ALA A 34 -0.49 -0.20 -2.98
CA ALA A 34 0.31 0.94 -2.58
C ALA A 34 -0.11 2.19 -3.38
N ILE A 35 -0.30 3.31 -2.68
CA ILE A 35 -0.52 4.62 -3.27
C ILE A 35 0.77 5.41 -3.14
N VAL A 36 1.33 5.79 -4.28
CA VAL A 36 2.56 6.57 -4.36
C VAL A 36 2.29 7.93 -5.02
N GLY A 37 3.14 8.91 -4.75
CA GLY A 37 3.03 10.25 -5.33
C GLY A 37 3.80 11.28 -4.53
N LYS A 38 3.93 12.50 -5.09
CA LYS A 38 4.65 13.61 -4.45
C LYS A 38 4.01 14.00 -3.11
N SER A 39 4.78 14.64 -2.23
CA SER A 39 4.24 15.18 -0.99
C SER A 39 3.09 16.16 -1.28
N GLY A 40 2.02 16.11 -0.48
CA GLY A 40 0.86 17.01 -0.62
C GLY A 40 -0.13 16.67 -1.75
N CYS A 41 0.04 15.56 -2.50
CA CYS A 41 -0.89 15.17 -3.56
C CYS A 41 -2.22 14.54 -3.08
N GLY A 42 -2.41 14.33 -1.76
CA GLY A 42 -3.68 13.84 -1.19
C GLY A 42 -3.64 12.41 -0.62
N LYS A 43 -2.47 11.72 -0.56
CA LYS A 43 -2.35 10.33 -0.09
C LYS A 43 -2.91 10.10 1.32
N SER A 44 -2.44 10.84 2.32
CA SER A 44 -2.92 10.70 3.71
C SER A 44 -4.38 11.18 3.86
N THR A 45 -4.82 12.13 3.02
CA THR A 45 -6.23 12.53 2.94
C THR A 45 -7.11 11.36 2.51
N LEU A 46 -6.67 10.61 1.51
CA LEU A 46 -7.39 9.41 1.04
C LEU A 46 -7.52 8.36 2.16
N LEU A 47 -6.45 8.11 2.94
CA LEU A 47 -6.51 7.21 4.10
C LEU A 47 -7.47 7.70 5.18
N ARG A 48 -7.49 9.02 5.49
CA ARG A 48 -8.42 9.59 6.49
C ARG A 48 -9.87 9.49 6.06
N LEU A 49 -10.17 9.67 4.78
CA LEU A 49 -11.50 9.44 4.23
C LEU A 49 -11.90 7.97 4.36
N LEU A 50 -10.98 7.05 4.04
CA LEU A 50 -11.22 5.62 4.08
C LEU A 50 -11.38 5.07 5.50
N SER A 51 -10.67 5.64 6.48
CA SER A 51 -10.87 5.33 7.89
C SER A 51 -12.15 5.95 8.47
N GLY A 52 -12.81 6.86 7.73
CA GLY A 52 -13.99 7.60 8.21
C GLY A 52 -13.66 8.71 9.20
N LEU A 53 -12.37 9.05 9.38
CA LEU A 53 -11.94 10.20 10.19
C LEU A 53 -12.32 11.53 9.55
N GLU A 54 -12.49 11.54 8.24
CA GLU A 54 -12.97 12.68 7.47
C GLU A 54 -14.10 12.28 6.54
N LYS A 55 -14.95 13.24 6.18
CA LYS A 55 -16.01 13.05 5.20
C LYS A 55 -15.57 13.54 3.81
N PRO A 56 -15.98 12.90 2.73
CA PRO A 56 -15.76 13.42 1.39
C PRO A 56 -16.55 14.72 1.16
N SER A 57 -16.08 15.54 0.23
CA SER A 57 -16.79 16.74 -0.24
C SER A 57 -17.72 16.42 -1.40
N GLY A 58 -17.45 15.34 -2.12
CA GLY A 58 -18.26 14.79 -3.22
C GLY A 58 -17.95 13.33 -3.46
N GLY A 59 -18.81 12.63 -4.18
CA GLY A 59 -18.70 11.20 -4.41
C GLY A 59 -18.91 10.37 -3.15
N ARG A 60 -18.46 9.11 -3.17
CA ARG A 60 -18.62 8.17 -2.05
C ARG A 60 -17.57 7.10 -2.01
N ILE A 61 -17.44 6.47 -0.85
CA ILE A 61 -16.65 5.25 -0.63
C ILE A 61 -17.63 4.12 -0.31
N LEU A 62 -17.47 2.98 -0.97
CA LEU A 62 -18.27 1.78 -0.70
C LEU A 62 -17.34 0.68 -0.15
N ILE A 63 -17.78 -0.01 0.90
CA ILE A 63 -17.12 -1.19 1.46
C ILE A 63 -18.13 -2.33 1.44
N ASP A 64 -17.80 -3.44 0.81
CA ASP A 64 -18.74 -4.54 0.52
C ASP A 64 -20.07 -4.03 -0.10
N GLY A 65 -19.99 -3.09 -1.04
CA GLY A 65 -21.11 -2.47 -1.71
C GLY A 65 -21.94 -1.48 -0.86
N LYS A 66 -21.57 -1.24 0.42
CA LYS A 66 -22.29 -0.34 1.33
C LYS A 66 -21.55 0.99 1.48
N PRO A 67 -22.25 2.13 1.42
CA PRO A 67 -21.62 3.44 1.63
C PRO A 67 -20.98 3.55 3.03
N LEU A 68 -19.75 4.09 3.07
CA LEU A 68 -19.08 4.43 4.32
C LEU A 68 -19.65 5.74 4.85
N GLY A 69 -20.44 5.66 5.93
CA GLY A 69 -21.14 6.83 6.52
C GLY A 69 -20.45 7.45 7.73
N SER A 70 -19.58 6.70 8.41
CA SER A 70 -18.93 7.08 9.67
C SER A 70 -17.57 6.40 9.81
N LEU A 71 -17.04 6.31 11.04
CA LEU A 71 -15.81 5.55 11.31
C LEU A 71 -15.92 4.13 10.75
N ASN A 72 -14.86 3.73 10.06
CA ASN A 72 -14.78 2.40 9.45
C ASN A 72 -14.32 1.37 10.49
N SER A 73 -15.27 0.70 11.14
CA SER A 73 -15.00 -0.33 12.15
C SER A 73 -14.25 -1.55 11.61
N LYS A 74 -14.23 -1.75 10.28
CA LYS A 74 -13.49 -2.84 9.63
C LYS A 74 -12.03 -2.48 9.38
N SER A 75 -11.61 -1.22 9.63
CA SER A 75 -10.26 -0.75 9.35
C SER A 75 -9.46 -0.44 10.59
N CYS A 76 -8.17 -0.77 10.55
CA CYS A 76 -7.19 -0.26 11.49
C CYS A 76 -6.12 0.55 10.75
N MET A 77 -5.69 1.66 11.36
CA MET A 77 -4.69 2.54 10.77
C MET A 77 -3.40 2.52 11.58
N VAL A 78 -2.29 2.31 10.88
CA VAL A 78 -0.93 2.43 11.41
C VAL A 78 -0.33 3.72 10.86
N PHE A 79 0.09 4.61 11.76
CA PHE A 79 0.65 5.92 11.43
C PHE A 79 2.18 5.88 11.41
N GLN A 80 2.79 6.85 10.76
CA GLN A 80 4.24 6.99 10.63
C GLN A 80 4.98 7.04 11.97
N ASP A 81 4.39 7.64 13.01
CA ASP A 81 4.96 7.76 14.36
C ASP A 81 4.49 6.66 15.33
N GLY A 82 3.69 5.68 14.84
CA GLY A 82 3.11 4.58 15.62
C GLY A 82 2.01 5.02 16.59
N ARG A 83 1.94 6.27 17.00
CA ARG A 83 0.95 6.87 17.93
C ARG A 83 0.69 6.01 19.16
N LEU A 84 1.76 5.57 19.82
CA LEU A 84 1.66 4.85 21.09
C LEU A 84 1.36 5.83 22.21
N LEU A 85 0.53 5.40 23.18
CA LEU A 85 0.26 6.16 24.39
C LEU A 85 1.48 6.07 25.32
N PRO A 86 2.22 7.17 25.57
CA PRO A 86 3.49 7.12 26.31
C PRO A 86 3.31 6.75 27.79
N TRP A 87 2.10 6.92 28.33
CA TRP A 87 1.71 6.59 29.70
C TRP A 87 1.10 5.18 29.86
N LYS A 88 1.14 4.35 28.82
CA LYS A 88 0.74 2.95 28.84
C LYS A 88 1.93 2.06 28.48
N ARG A 89 2.04 0.89 29.10
CA ARG A 89 3.04 -0.12 28.71
C ARG A 89 2.77 -0.64 27.31
N VAL A 90 3.74 -1.33 26.75
CA VAL A 90 3.64 -1.94 25.40
C VAL A 90 2.40 -2.83 25.31
N ILE A 91 2.22 -3.75 26.25
CA ILE A 91 1.07 -4.67 26.26
C ILE A 91 -0.27 -3.90 26.34
N ASP A 92 -0.35 -2.85 27.14
CA ASP A 92 -1.56 -2.04 27.28
C ASP A 92 -1.82 -1.18 26.03
N ASN A 93 -0.79 -0.83 25.26
CA ASN A 93 -0.94 -0.21 23.95
C ASN A 93 -1.50 -1.19 22.92
N VAL A 94 -1.07 -2.46 22.98
CA VAL A 94 -1.50 -3.50 22.03
C VAL A 94 -2.96 -3.85 22.20
N VAL A 95 -3.46 -3.93 23.44
CA VAL A 95 -4.88 -4.23 23.73
C VAL A 95 -5.79 -3.01 23.75
N LEU A 96 -5.28 -1.84 23.40
CA LEU A 96 -6.02 -0.59 23.46
C LEU A 96 -7.30 -0.65 22.60
N GLY A 97 -8.46 -0.38 23.21
CA GLY A 97 -9.76 -0.36 22.53
C GLY A 97 -10.44 -1.71 22.42
N LEU A 98 -9.88 -2.77 23.03
CA LEU A 98 -10.53 -4.06 23.18
C LEU A 98 -11.20 -4.17 24.54
N ASP A 99 -12.39 -4.76 24.58
CA ASP A 99 -13.11 -5.03 25.80
C ASP A 99 -12.73 -6.41 26.37
N GLY A 100 -12.42 -6.49 27.66
CA GLY A 100 -12.03 -7.74 28.33
C GLY A 100 -10.53 -7.89 28.54
N ASP A 101 -10.09 -9.08 28.95
CA ASP A 101 -8.68 -9.43 29.18
C ASP A 101 -8.12 -10.17 27.96
N HIS A 102 -7.35 -9.45 27.15
CA HIS A 102 -6.69 -9.95 25.94
C HIS A 102 -5.17 -10.01 26.07
N LYS A 103 -4.64 -10.07 27.30
CA LYS A 103 -3.19 -10.05 27.51
C LYS A 103 -2.48 -11.28 26.94
N LYS A 104 -3.10 -12.43 26.98
CA LYS A 104 -2.52 -13.66 26.41
C LYS A 104 -2.39 -13.56 24.90
N GLU A 105 -3.42 -13.13 24.21
CA GLU A 105 -3.44 -12.93 22.78
C GLU A 105 -2.44 -11.83 22.38
N ALA A 106 -2.36 -10.75 23.16
CA ALA A 106 -1.40 -9.67 22.94
C ALA A 106 0.06 -10.14 23.04
N ILE A 107 0.38 -11.04 23.97
CA ILE A 107 1.73 -11.64 24.09
C ILE A 107 2.05 -12.46 22.84
N GLU A 108 1.10 -13.26 22.34
CA GLU A 108 1.31 -14.03 21.10
C GLU A 108 1.51 -13.09 19.88
N VAL A 109 0.71 -12.03 19.77
CA VAL A 109 0.91 -11.05 18.68
C VAL A 109 2.23 -10.31 18.82
N LEU A 110 2.63 -9.94 20.05
CA LEU A 110 3.96 -9.31 20.30
C LEU A 110 5.11 -10.25 19.92
N LYS A 111 4.97 -11.55 20.17
CA LYS A 111 5.93 -12.57 19.74
C LYS A 111 6.03 -12.64 18.22
N HIS A 112 4.90 -12.60 17.48
CA HIS A 112 4.90 -12.58 16.02
C HIS A 112 5.61 -11.35 15.42
N VAL A 113 5.60 -10.22 16.14
CA VAL A 113 6.35 -9.03 15.70
C VAL A 113 7.75 -8.94 16.32
N GLY A 114 8.22 -9.98 17.04
CA GLY A 114 9.55 -10.06 17.64
C GLY A 114 9.75 -9.12 18.84
N LEU A 115 8.72 -8.93 19.65
CA LEU A 115 8.71 -8.02 20.81
C LEU A 115 8.24 -8.70 22.12
N GLU A 116 8.33 -10.02 22.23
CA GLU A 116 7.92 -10.79 23.41
C GLU A 116 8.61 -10.33 24.71
N ASN A 117 9.85 -9.86 24.63
CA ASN A 117 10.63 -9.40 25.76
C ASN A 117 10.37 -7.93 26.15
N TYR A 118 9.46 -7.24 25.44
CA TYR A 118 9.18 -5.81 25.63
C TYR A 118 7.76 -5.54 26.17
N THR A 119 7.02 -6.56 26.58
CA THR A 119 5.62 -6.47 27.01
C THR A 119 5.39 -5.42 28.09
N ASP A 120 6.28 -5.37 29.08
CA ASP A 120 6.21 -4.48 30.25
C ASP A 120 6.99 -3.17 30.09
N GLU A 121 7.61 -2.95 28.93
CA GLU A 121 8.36 -1.74 28.66
C GLU A 121 7.44 -0.56 28.32
N TRP A 122 8.00 0.64 28.45
CA TRP A 122 7.34 1.89 28.11
C TRP A 122 7.73 2.32 26.69
N PRO A 123 6.83 2.95 25.92
CA PRO A 123 7.15 3.42 24.56
C PRO A 123 8.38 4.32 24.46
N GLY A 124 8.70 5.07 25.52
CA GLY A 124 9.88 5.93 25.57
C GLY A 124 11.22 5.20 25.49
N LYS A 125 11.26 3.91 25.87
CA LYS A 125 12.45 3.07 25.82
C LYS A 125 12.64 2.33 24.50
N LEU A 126 11.64 2.38 23.61
CA LEU A 126 11.65 1.66 22.34
C LEU A 126 12.33 2.47 21.23
N SER A 127 13.05 1.77 20.35
CA SER A 127 13.50 2.34 19.07
C SER A 127 12.32 2.68 18.15
N GLY A 128 12.56 3.46 17.10
CA GLY A 128 11.53 3.78 16.10
C GLY A 128 10.90 2.55 15.47
N GLY A 129 11.72 1.56 15.08
CA GLY A 129 11.24 0.30 14.52
C GLY A 129 10.43 -0.53 15.50
N GLN A 130 10.85 -0.60 16.77
CA GLN A 130 10.09 -1.27 17.84
C GLN A 130 8.73 -0.60 18.06
N LYS A 131 8.65 0.74 18.05
CA LYS A 131 7.38 1.47 18.13
C LYS A 131 6.46 1.14 16.97
N GLN A 132 6.98 1.03 15.76
CA GLN A 132 6.20 0.63 14.59
C GLN A 132 5.71 -0.82 14.68
N ARG A 133 6.53 -1.75 15.17
CA ARG A 133 6.11 -3.14 15.43
C ARG A 133 4.99 -3.21 16.48
N VAL A 134 5.05 -2.42 17.55
CA VAL A 134 3.96 -2.32 18.55
C VAL A 134 2.68 -1.75 17.92
N ALA A 135 2.79 -0.71 17.09
CA ALA A 135 1.63 -0.14 16.39
C ALA A 135 0.99 -1.14 15.42
N LEU A 136 1.79 -1.93 14.73
CA LEU A 136 1.34 -3.02 13.87
C LEU A 136 0.66 -4.13 14.70
N ALA A 137 1.27 -4.55 15.82
CA ALA A 137 0.68 -5.52 16.75
C ALA A 137 -0.69 -5.05 17.26
N ARG A 138 -0.81 -3.78 17.67
CA ARG A 138 -2.08 -3.18 18.07
C ARG A 138 -3.13 -3.27 16.96
N ALA A 139 -2.76 -2.95 15.71
CA ALA A 139 -3.69 -3.05 14.59
C ALA A 139 -4.15 -4.49 14.34
N LEU A 140 -3.26 -5.47 14.45
CA LEU A 140 -3.56 -6.88 14.24
C LEU A 140 -4.48 -7.47 15.32
N MET A 141 -4.38 -7.00 16.57
CA MET A 141 -5.28 -7.42 17.65
C MET A 141 -6.75 -7.16 17.34
N HIS A 142 -7.04 -6.12 16.55
CA HIS A 142 -8.41 -5.81 16.12
C HIS A 142 -8.90 -6.66 14.93
N GLN A 143 -8.08 -7.57 14.41
CA GLN A 143 -8.39 -8.43 13.26
C GLN A 143 -9.04 -7.68 12.09
N PRO A 144 -8.40 -6.63 11.56
CA PRO A 144 -9.03 -5.75 10.58
C PRO A 144 -9.28 -6.47 9.26
N GLU A 145 -10.39 -6.18 8.59
CA GLU A 145 -10.60 -6.55 7.19
C GLU A 145 -9.80 -5.63 6.24
N LEU A 146 -9.48 -4.41 6.72
CA LEU A 146 -8.73 -3.39 5.97
C LEU A 146 -7.62 -2.79 6.84
N LEU A 147 -6.37 -3.01 6.46
CA LEU A 147 -5.20 -2.42 7.11
C LEU A 147 -4.76 -1.18 6.32
N LEU A 148 -4.74 -0.03 6.99
CA LEU A 148 -4.33 1.26 6.44
C LEU A 148 -2.95 1.63 6.98
N LEU A 149 -1.98 1.83 6.11
CA LEU A 149 -0.58 2.09 6.45
C LEU A 149 -0.18 3.47 5.91
N ASP A 150 -0.02 4.47 6.80
CA ASP A 150 0.35 5.85 6.43
C ASP A 150 1.84 6.06 6.66
N GLU A 151 2.65 5.92 5.62
CA GLU A 151 4.11 6.03 5.61
C GLU A 151 4.80 5.26 6.77
N PRO A 152 4.43 3.98 7.04
CA PRO A 152 4.81 3.29 8.27
C PRO A 152 6.32 3.06 8.41
N LEU A 153 7.07 3.17 7.32
CA LEU A 153 8.51 2.89 7.28
C LEU A 153 9.37 4.14 7.02
N GLY A 154 8.73 5.31 6.85
CA GLY A 154 9.40 6.55 6.42
C GLY A 154 10.45 7.07 7.42
N ALA A 155 10.28 6.80 8.72
CA ALA A 155 11.19 7.25 9.78
C ALA A 155 12.26 6.21 10.17
N LEU A 156 12.33 5.06 9.48
CA LEU A 156 13.23 3.96 9.82
C LEU A 156 14.53 4.02 9.00
N ASP A 157 15.65 3.58 9.64
CA ASP A 157 16.88 3.31 8.92
C ASP A 157 16.72 2.16 7.91
N ALA A 158 17.67 2.00 7.00
CA ALA A 158 17.56 1.08 5.87
C ALA A 158 17.39 -0.39 6.31
N LEU A 159 18.11 -0.84 7.35
CA LEU A 159 18.06 -2.23 7.82
C LEU A 159 16.73 -2.52 8.53
N THR A 160 16.35 -1.67 9.46
CA THR A 160 15.07 -1.77 10.19
C THR A 160 13.88 -1.70 9.23
N ARG A 161 13.96 -0.87 8.16
CA ARG A 161 12.95 -0.79 7.11
C ARG A 161 12.80 -2.11 6.38
N LEU A 162 13.91 -2.76 6.01
CA LEU A 162 13.90 -4.06 5.35
C LEU A 162 13.26 -5.14 6.24
N GLU A 163 13.63 -5.18 7.53
CA GLU A 163 13.03 -6.10 8.50
C GLU A 163 11.52 -5.90 8.62
N MET A 164 11.06 -4.63 8.70
CA MET A 164 9.64 -4.32 8.77
C MET A 164 8.88 -4.72 7.49
N GLN A 165 9.48 -4.56 6.31
CA GLN A 165 8.86 -5.02 5.07
C GLN A 165 8.71 -6.54 5.03
N ASN A 166 9.74 -7.28 5.49
CA ASN A 166 9.67 -8.74 5.60
C ASN A 166 8.57 -9.16 6.60
N LEU A 167 8.46 -8.48 7.73
CA LEU A 167 7.43 -8.71 8.73
C LEU A 167 6.02 -8.47 8.16
N ILE A 168 5.80 -7.37 7.45
CA ILE A 168 4.51 -7.05 6.80
C ILE A 168 4.14 -8.14 5.77
N GLU A 169 5.11 -8.60 4.99
CA GLU A 169 4.90 -9.66 4.00
C GLU A 169 4.56 -11.01 4.66
N GLU A 170 5.22 -11.35 5.77
CA GLU A 170 4.91 -12.54 6.57
C GLU A 170 3.50 -12.48 7.17
N ILE A 171 3.17 -11.38 7.83
CA ILE A 171 1.84 -11.15 8.41
C ILE A 171 0.76 -11.22 7.35
N ARG A 172 0.98 -10.63 6.18
CA ARG A 172 0.06 -10.73 5.05
C ARG A 172 -0.18 -12.17 4.61
N ARG A 173 0.87 -12.99 4.58
CA ARG A 173 0.76 -14.41 4.20
C ARG A 173 -0.06 -15.21 5.19
N LEU A 174 0.01 -14.87 6.48
CA LEU A 174 -0.71 -15.55 7.56
C LEU A 174 -2.15 -15.04 7.74
N ASN A 175 -2.45 -13.82 7.30
CA ASN A 175 -3.73 -13.16 7.52
C ASN A 175 -4.36 -12.69 6.20
N SER A 176 -5.67 -12.87 6.09
CA SER A 176 -6.42 -12.52 4.87
C SER A 176 -7.04 -11.12 4.96
N PHE A 177 -6.25 -10.07 5.22
CA PHE A 177 -6.73 -8.68 5.18
C PHE A 177 -6.44 -8.01 3.82
N THR A 178 -7.26 -7.03 3.48
CA THR A 178 -6.95 -6.08 2.42
C THR A 178 -6.06 -4.99 2.98
N ALA A 179 -5.06 -4.53 2.24
CA ALA A 179 -4.16 -3.46 2.72
C ALA A 179 -4.06 -2.30 1.75
N LEU A 180 -4.00 -1.10 2.30
CA LEU A 180 -3.70 0.13 1.57
C LEU A 180 -2.49 0.82 2.22
N LEU A 181 -1.38 0.84 1.50
CA LEU A 181 -0.14 1.48 1.90
C LEU A 181 0.00 2.83 1.21
N VAL A 182 0.21 3.88 1.97
CA VAL A 182 0.66 5.17 1.44
C VAL A 182 2.14 5.30 1.70
N THR A 183 2.90 5.59 0.66
CA THR A 183 4.35 5.81 0.76
C THR A 183 4.83 6.74 -0.33
N HIS A 184 5.99 7.37 -0.12
CA HIS A 184 6.73 8.09 -1.15
C HIS A 184 7.87 7.22 -1.74
N ASP A 185 8.12 6.04 -1.16
CA ASP A 185 9.15 5.11 -1.61
C ASP A 185 8.57 4.09 -2.60
N VAL A 186 9.00 4.19 -3.86
CA VAL A 186 8.55 3.29 -4.94
C VAL A 186 9.07 1.87 -4.75
N GLU A 187 10.25 1.69 -4.17
CA GLU A 187 10.80 0.35 -3.90
C GLU A 187 9.97 -0.37 -2.85
N GLU A 188 9.55 0.34 -1.79
CA GLU A 188 8.63 -0.18 -0.79
C GLU A 188 7.30 -0.60 -1.43
N ALA A 189 6.72 0.28 -2.25
CA ALA A 189 5.46 0.01 -2.95
C ALA A 189 5.56 -1.24 -3.84
N VAL A 190 6.62 -1.36 -4.64
CA VAL A 190 6.84 -2.53 -5.51
C VAL A 190 7.15 -3.78 -4.70
N ALA A 191 7.85 -3.68 -3.56
CA ALA A 191 8.15 -4.82 -2.70
C ALA A 191 6.88 -5.44 -2.09
N LEU A 192 5.93 -4.62 -1.62
CA LEU A 192 4.79 -5.07 -0.81
C LEU A 192 3.48 -5.22 -1.60
N ALA A 193 3.18 -4.32 -2.55
CA ALA A 193 1.85 -4.23 -3.14
C ALA A 193 1.63 -5.16 -4.35
N ASP A 194 0.39 -5.56 -4.60
CA ASP A 194 -0.04 -6.26 -5.83
C ASP A 194 -0.29 -5.27 -6.97
N ARG A 195 -0.63 -4.03 -6.60
CA ARG A 195 -0.80 -2.90 -7.52
C ARG A 195 -0.24 -1.64 -6.89
N VAL A 196 0.38 -0.81 -7.73
CA VAL A 196 0.86 0.52 -7.35
C VAL A 196 0.03 1.57 -8.09
N VAL A 197 -0.68 2.38 -7.32
CA VAL A 197 -1.53 3.47 -7.82
C VAL A 197 -0.77 4.78 -7.67
N LEU A 198 -0.54 5.47 -8.77
CA LEU A 198 0.11 6.78 -8.78
C LEU A 198 -0.95 7.87 -8.61
N LEU A 199 -0.87 8.60 -7.49
CA LEU A 199 -1.67 9.79 -7.21
C LEU A 199 -0.85 11.05 -7.57
N SER A 200 -1.36 11.87 -8.48
CA SER A 200 -0.76 13.15 -8.88
C SER A 200 -1.83 14.23 -8.96
N ASP A 201 -1.57 15.38 -8.35
CA ASP A 201 -2.46 16.56 -8.39
C ASP A 201 -3.92 16.28 -8.02
N GLY A 202 -4.12 15.30 -7.13
CA GLY A 202 -5.44 14.89 -6.63
C GLY A 202 -6.21 13.94 -7.54
N VAL A 203 -5.58 13.40 -8.61
CA VAL A 203 -6.18 12.39 -9.50
C VAL A 203 -5.33 11.14 -9.57
N ILE A 204 -5.93 9.99 -9.92
CA ILE A 204 -5.18 8.79 -10.25
C ILE A 204 -4.59 8.95 -11.64
N ALA A 205 -3.26 9.05 -11.69
CA ALA A 205 -2.52 9.21 -12.94
C ALA A 205 -2.22 7.84 -13.60
N GLU A 206 -1.97 6.81 -12.81
CA GLU A 206 -1.69 5.46 -13.32
C GLU A 206 -2.02 4.40 -12.27
N ASP A 207 -2.38 3.20 -12.71
CA ASP A 207 -2.63 2.02 -11.88
C ASP A 207 -1.82 0.86 -12.48
N VAL A 208 -0.75 0.47 -11.78
CA VAL A 208 0.27 -0.45 -12.30
C VAL A 208 0.19 -1.78 -11.54
N PRO A 209 -0.18 -2.88 -12.19
CA PRO A 209 -0.12 -4.20 -11.57
C PRO A 209 1.34 -4.66 -11.39
N VAL A 210 1.67 -5.19 -10.21
CA VAL A 210 2.98 -5.74 -9.88
C VAL A 210 2.97 -7.26 -10.11
N LYS A 211 3.31 -7.67 -11.33
CA LYS A 211 3.33 -9.08 -11.75
C LYS A 211 4.66 -9.79 -11.43
N LEU A 212 5.25 -9.47 -10.28
CA LEU A 212 6.49 -10.11 -9.83
C LEU A 212 6.17 -11.26 -8.86
N PRO A 213 6.87 -12.42 -8.98
CA PRO A 213 6.66 -13.53 -8.04
C PRO A 213 7.06 -13.14 -6.61
N ARG A 214 6.41 -13.73 -5.62
CA ARG A 214 6.74 -13.56 -4.20
C ARG A 214 7.55 -14.77 -3.67
N PRO A 215 8.51 -14.59 -2.76
CA PRO A 215 9.01 -13.31 -2.25
C PRO A 215 9.74 -12.51 -3.33
N ARG A 216 9.56 -11.19 -3.34
CA ARG A 216 10.14 -10.32 -4.37
C ARG A 216 11.62 -10.09 -4.14
N GLN A 217 12.42 -10.50 -5.09
CA GLN A 217 13.87 -10.34 -5.07
C GLN A 217 14.24 -8.98 -5.68
N ARG A 218 14.84 -8.10 -4.86
CA ARG A 218 15.15 -6.71 -5.24
C ARG A 218 16.36 -6.59 -6.14
N ASP A 219 17.23 -7.59 -6.13
CA ASP A 219 18.41 -7.71 -6.99
C ASP A 219 18.07 -8.09 -8.42
N ARG A 220 16.83 -8.52 -8.70
CA ARG A 220 16.41 -8.85 -10.05
C ARG A 220 16.20 -7.62 -10.92
N GLU A 221 16.66 -7.71 -12.17
CA GLU A 221 16.47 -6.66 -13.18
C GLU A 221 14.99 -6.26 -13.37
N SER A 222 14.08 -7.25 -13.34
CA SER A 222 12.64 -7.02 -13.46
C SER A 222 12.06 -6.16 -12.34
N PHE A 223 12.60 -6.28 -11.11
CA PHE A 223 12.22 -5.43 -9.97
C PHE A 223 12.72 -3.99 -10.21
N ALA A 224 14.00 -3.83 -10.51
CA ALA A 224 14.60 -2.53 -10.77
C ALA A 224 13.94 -1.81 -11.97
N ALA A 225 13.63 -2.54 -13.04
CA ALA A 225 12.94 -1.99 -14.21
C ALA A 225 11.54 -1.46 -13.85
N LEU A 226 10.76 -2.19 -13.04
CA LEU A 226 9.43 -1.74 -12.61
C LEU A 226 9.51 -0.52 -11.69
N VAL A 227 10.44 -0.51 -10.72
CA VAL A 227 10.71 0.64 -9.84
C VAL A 227 11.06 1.88 -10.67
N ASN A 228 11.98 1.75 -11.63
CA ASN A 228 12.40 2.86 -12.50
C ASN A 228 11.24 3.36 -13.38
N LYS A 229 10.42 2.46 -13.92
CA LYS A 229 9.23 2.83 -14.68
C LYS A 229 8.30 3.71 -13.87
N ILE A 230 7.94 3.29 -12.64
CA ILE A 230 7.02 4.04 -11.77
C ILE A 230 7.67 5.36 -11.33
N ARG A 231 8.97 5.36 -10.97
CA ARG A 231 9.71 6.55 -10.56
C ARG A 231 9.74 7.61 -11.67
N ASN A 232 9.99 7.20 -12.90
CA ASN A 232 9.98 8.10 -14.07
C ASN A 232 8.60 8.74 -14.27
N ARG A 233 7.52 8.01 -14.02
CA ARG A 233 6.15 8.55 -14.08
C ARG A 233 5.89 9.61 -13.03
N ILE A 234 6.34 9.39 -11.79
CA ILE A 234 6.21 10.37 -10.70
C ILE A 234 6.95 11.66 -11.02
N MET A 235 8.10 11.55 -11.72
CA MET A 235 8.92 12.71 -12.10
C MET A 235 8.42 13.45 -13.36
N GLY A 236 7.36 12.97 -14.02
CA GLY A 236 6.82 13.58 -15.24
C GLY A 236 7.64 13.25 -16.49
N GLY A 237 8.40 12.15 -16.47
CA GLY A 237 9.14 11.67 -17.63
C GLY A 237 8.23 11.24 -18.79
N PRO A 238 8.69 11.36 -20.06
CA PRO A 238 7.90 10.97 -21.22
C PRO A 238 7.53 9.48 -21.17
N VAL A 239 6.34 9.17 -21.64
CA VAL A 239 5.89 7.79 -21.88
C VAL A 239 6.85 7.15 -22.88
N GLN A 240 7.74 6.27 -22.43
CA GLN A 240 8.44 5.39 -23.37
C GLN A 240 7.39 4.52 -24.05
N ALA A 241 7.17 4.77 -25.35
CA ALA A 241 6.33 3.90 -26.17
C ALA A 241 6.88 2.46 -26.07
N PRO A 242 6.01 1.43 -26.03
CA PRO A 242 6.48 0.05 -26.04
C PRO A 242 7.43 -0.14 -27.24
N PRO A 243 8.50 -0.94 -27.09
CA PRO A 243 9.42 -1.19 -28.19
C PRO A 243 8.60 -1.72 -29.37
N LYS A 244 8.70 -1.03 -30.52
CA LYS A 244 8.09 -1.48 -31.76
C LYS A 244 8.63 -2.90 -32.01
N GLN A 245 7.75 -3.90 -32.00
CA GLN A 245 8.13 -5.21 -32.49
C GLN A 245 8.65 -5.04 -33.92
N ALA A 246 9.92 -5.36 -34.12
CA ALA A 246 10.50 -5.38 -35.44
C ALA A 246 9.77 -6.46 -36.24
N ASN A 247 8.89 -6.05 -37.14
CA ASN A 247 8.31 -6.92 -38.15
C ASN A 247 9.44 -7.36 -39.07
N SER A 248 10.01 -8.53 -38.80
CA SER A 248 10.84 -9.26 -39.75
C SER A 248 9.94 -9.93 -40.79
N PHE A 249 9.38 -9.16 -41.69
CA PHE A 249 8.91 -9.69 -42.96
C PHE A 249 10.13 -9.76 -43.86
N SER A 250 10.76 -10.92 -43.94
CA SER A 250 11.69 -11.30 -45.02
C SER A 250 10.88 -11.46 -46.30
N ASP A 251 11.01 -10.48 -47.17
CA ASP A 251 10.47 -10.52 -48.56
C ASP A 251 11.32 -11.49 -49.39
N SER A 252 10.96 -12.77 -49.32
CA SER A 252 11.52 -13.79 -50.21
C SER A 252 10.75 -13.78 -51.54
N ARG A 253 11.11 -12.82 -52.42
CA ARG A 253 10.74 -12.90 -53.84
C ARG A 253 11.62 -13.96 -54.49
N SER A 254 11.08 -15.18 -54.66
CA SER A 254 11.64 -16.17 -55.58
C SER A 254 11.47 -15.70 -57.02
N VAL A 255 12.58 -15.34 -57.65
CA VAL A 255 12.63 -15.12 -59.10
C VAL A 255 12.65 -16.49 -59.77
N TYR A 256 11.57 -16.86 -60.47
CA TYR A 256 11.56 -17.96 -61.40
C TYR A 256 12.04 -17.42 -62.76
N PRO A 257 13.03 -18.07 -63.45
CA PRO A 257 13.35 -17.75 -64.81
C PRO A 257 12.35 -18.41 -65.76
N LEU A 258 11.85 -17.66 -66.74
CA LEU A 258 11.01 -18.12 -67.83
C LEU A 258 11.85 -19.00 -68.79
N PRO A 259 11.33 -20.09 -69.35
CA PRO A 259 12.01 -20.85 -70.38
C PRO A 259 11.92 -20.15 -71.71
N GLY A 260 13.09 -19.96 -72.35
CA GLY A 260 13.23 -19.41 -73.71
C GLY A 260 12.71 -20.38 -74.76
N THR A 261 12.02 -19.83 -75.74
CA THR A 261 11.62 -20.41 -77.01
C THR A 261 12.84 -20.68 -77.87
N HIS A 262 13.04 -21.92 -78.24
CA HIS A 262 13.31 -22.48 -79.57
C HIS A 262 13.11 -23.97 -79.57
#